data_ee563c1438e0580fac14b496c718daad
#
_entry.id   ee563c1438e0580fac14b496c718daad
#
_cell.length_a   1.000
_cell.length_b   1.000
_cell.length_c   1.000
_cell.angle_alpha   90.00
_cell.angle_beta   90.00
_cell.angle_gamma   90.00
#
_symmetry.space_group_name_H-M   'P 1'
#
loop_
_entity.id
_entity.type
_entity.pdbx_description
1 polymer ?
#
loop_
_entity_poly.entity_id
_entity_poly.type
_entity_poly.pdbx_seq_one_letter_code
_entity_poly.pdbx_strand_id
1 'polypeptide(L)'
;MKKIRLIVLIFAIMFGISISTTAHAKTTVATPTLFIHGLGGTKKSTDGLIAAAETKVNAKKVMTITVAADGTLDVQGSFSKQVKKPLIQINFTNNEASTTTQTQWLTKVLQLLQNKYGVTKYNVVAHSAGNVAFFQTVTQKSVKLPTLKKYVILAGPFNGVVGMNDAANQNQLLKHYQPQTYYAANNYYPGYQQLLDVSQRFPKHVKILNIYGDLNDGTHSDGLVTIQSELSINYLLYKHNDQIKNVKMVGLSHTELHKSAKVNQKWIKFIW
;
A
#
# COMPACT_ATOMS: atom_id res chain seq x y z
N MET A 1 -91.69 0.06 26.52
CA MET A 1 -90.80 0.78 25.59
C MET A 1 -89.38 0.25 25.79
N LYS A 2 -88.93 -0.72 24.96
CA LYS A 2 -87.56 -1.35 25.05
C LYS A 2 -86.67 -0.64 24.09
N LYS A 3 -85.56 -0.05 24.61
CA LYS A 3 -84.52 0.60 23.81
C LYS A 3 -83.54 -0.51 23.32
N ILE A 4 -83.48 -0.71 22.02
CA ILE A 4 -82.51 -1.58 21.33
C ILE A 4 -81.22 -0.77 21.20
N ARG A 5 -80.12 -1.24 21.78
CA ARG A 5 -78.78 -0.70 21.59
C ARG A 5 -78.14 -1.44 20.40
N LEU A 6 -77.86 -0.72 19.33
CA LEU A 6 -77.15 -1.20 18.16
C LEU A 6 -75.60 -1.12 18.48
N ILE A 7 -74.98 -2.28 18.54
CA ILE A 7 -73.53 -2.37 18.68
C ILE A 7 -72.95 -2.47 17.27
N VAL A 8 -72.25 -1.42 16.86
CA VAL A 8 -71.49 -1.40 15.56
C VAL A 8 -70.11 -1.94 15.88
N LEU A 9 -69.77 -3.13 15.35
CA LEU A 9 -68.43 -3.72 15.39
C LEU A 9 -67.63 -3.16 14.20
N ILE A 10 -66.66 -2.31 14.49
CA ILE A 10 -65.67 -1.84 13.50
C ILE A 10 -64.55 -2.87 13.40
N PHE A 11 -64.49 -3.63 12.32
CA PHE A 11 -63.37 -4.48 11.98
C PHE A 11 -62.27 -3.59 11.34
N ALA A 12 -61.22 -3.25 12.10
CA ALA A 12 -60.01 -2.65 11.57
C ALA A 12 -59.15 -3.73 10.90
N ILE A 13 -59.17 -3.79 9.59
CA ILE A 13 -58.22 -4.59 8.80
C ILE A 13 -56.89 -3.88 8.78
N MET A 14 -55.96 -4.29 9.63
CA MET A 14 -54.56 -3.84 9.53
C MET A 14 -53.88 -4.57 8.36
N PHE A 15 -53.76 -3.88 7.23
CA PHE A 15 -52.86 -4.31 6.15
C PHE A 15 -51.43 -4.07 6.57
N GLY A 16 -50.80 -5.14 7.07
CA GLY A 16 -49.36 -5.15 7.39
C GLY A 16 -48.53 -5.07 6.08
N ILE A 17 -48.09 -3.89 5.69
CA ILE A 17 -47.09 -3.73 4.60
C ILE A 17 -45.76 -4.22 5.14
N SER A 18 -45.41 -5.49 4.86
CA SER A 18 -44.09 -6.06 5.09
C SER A 18 -43.12 -5.40 4.08
N ILE A 19 -42.45 -4.33 4.49
CA ILE A 19 -41.32 -3.79 3.74
C ILE A 19 -40.17 -4.79 3.88
N SER A 20 -40.05 -5.70 2.92
CA SER A 20 -38.87 -6.56 2.78
C SER A 20 -37.68 -5.68 2.40
N THR A 21 -36.93 -5.23 3.38
CA THR A 21 -35.62 -4.66 3.14
C THR A 21 -34.71 -5.78 2.65
N THR A 22 -34.58 -5.93 1.34
CA THR A 22 -33.53 -6.75 0.74
C THR A 22 -32.19 -6.12 1.13
N ALA A 23 -31.60 -6.63 2.22
CA ALA A 23 -30.20 -6.36 2.52
C ALA A 23 -29.38 -6.86 1.32
N HIS A 24 -28.96 -5.95 0.46
CA HIS A 24 -27.99 -6.25 -0.58
C HIS A 24 -26.73 -6.73 0.13
N ALA A 25 -26.50 -8.02 0.15
CA ALA A 25 -25.26 -8.60 0.63
C ALA A 25 -24.13 -7.91 -0.13
N LYS A 26 -23.36 -7.08 0.56
CA LYS A 26 -22.23 -6.36 0.02
C LYS A 26 -21.25 -7.43 -0.49
N THR A 27 -21.23 -7.67 -1.78
CA THR A 27 -20.38 -8.71 -2.40
C THR A 27 -18.94 -8.33 -2.08
N THR A 28 -18.29 -9.07 -1.19
CA THR A 28 -16.91 -8.83 -0.81
C THR A 28 -16.01 -9.12 -2.01
N VAL A 29 -15.36 -8.09 -2.51
CA VAL A 29 -14.33 -8.21 -3.56
C VAL A 29 -13.13 -8.96 -2.98
N ALA A 30 -12.53 -9.86 -3.76
CA ALA A 30 -11.29 -10.52 -3.36
C ALA A 30 -10.21 -9.47 -3.04
N THR A 31 -9.37 -9.74 -2.04
CA THR A 31 -8.32 -8.81 -1.58
C THR A 31 -7.31 -8.53 -2.71
N PRO A 32 -7.29 -7.33 -3.31
CA PRO A 32 -6.35 -7.00 -4.37
C PRO A 32 -4.94 -6.78 -3.83
N THR A 33 -3.94 -6.97 -4.70
CA THR A 33 -2.55 -6.54 -4.48
C THR A 33 -2.26 -5.35 -5.38
N LEU A 34 -1.90 -4.22 -4.77
CA LEU A 34 -1.56 -2.98 -5.45
C LEU A 34 -0.06 -2.91 -5.71
N PHE A 35 0.34 -2.41 -6.88
CA PHE A 35 1.73 -2.23 -7.26
C PHE A 35 2.03 -0.75 -7.45
N ILE A 36 3.05 -0.23 -6.74
CA ILE A 36 3.41 1.19 -6.71
C ILE A 36 4.89 1.33 -7.11
N HIS A 37 5.16 2.12 -8.15
CA HIS A 37 6.53 2.41 -8.59
C HIS A 37 7.19 3.54 -7.78
N GLY A 38 8.51 3.70 -7.91
CA GLY A 38 9.29 4.76 -7.30
C GLY A 38 9.40 6.03 -8.14
N LEU A 39 10.25 6.96 -7.68
CA LEU A 39 10.60 8.21 -8.35
C LEU A 39 11.16 7.92 -9.75
N GLY A 40 10.74 8.68 -10.75
CA GLY A 40 11.11 8.47 -12.15
C GLY A 40 10.57 7.19 -12.79
N GLY A 41 9.83 6.36 -12.00
CA GLY A 41 9.26 5.10 -12.47
C GLY A 41 8.03 5.27 -13.36
N THR A 42 7.63 4.20 -14.02
CA THR A 42 6.44 4.13 -14.86
C THR A 42 5.74 2.78 -14.68
N LYS A 43 4.69 2.52 -15.43
CA LYS A 43 4.07 1.17 -15.52
C LYS A 43 5.11 0.07 -15.74
N LYS A 44 6.14 0.32 -16.58
CA LYS A 44 7.21 -0.64 -16.86
C LYS A 44 7.97 -1.09 -15.62
N SER A 45 8.05 -0.24 -14.57
CA SER A 45 8.73 -0.58 -13.32
C SER A 45 7.99 -1.67 -12.52
N THR A 46 6.69 -1.85 -12.74
CA THR A 46 5.87 -2.86 -12.03
C THR A 46 5.38 -3.99 -12.93
N ASP A 47 5.52 -3.88 -14.26
CA ASP A 47 5.06 -4.91 -15.21
C ASP A 47 5.71 -6.26 -14.94
N GLY A 48 7.02 -6.32 -14.65
CA GLY A 48 7.73 -7.56 -14.35
C GLY A 48 7.24 -8.24 -13.05
N LEU A 49 6.90 -7.46 -12.03
CA LEU A 49 6.32 -7.96 -10.79
C LEU A 49 4.93 -8.56 -11.05
N ILE A 50 4.09 -7.86 -11.81
CA ILE A 50 2.73 -8.29 -12.16
C ILE A 50 2.79 -9.58 -12.99
N ALA A 51 3.58 -9.61 -14.07
CA ALA A 51 3.74 -10.77 -14.92
C ALA A 51 4.23 -12.01 -14.16
N ALA A 52 5.14 -11.82 -13.19
CA ALA A 52 5.61 -12.90 -12.33
C ALA A 52 4.48 -13.50 -11.49
N ALA A 53 3.57 -12.68 -10.93
CA ALA A 53 2.42 -13.17 -10.18
C ALA A 53 1.39 -13.85 -11.09
N GLU A 54 1.14 -13.32 -12.27
CA GLU A 54 0.24 -13.93 -13.25
C GLU A 54 0.72 -15.33 -13.62
N THR A 55 2.02 -15.48 -13.90
CA THR A 55 2.65 -16.77 -14.27
C THR A 55 2.74 -17.74 -13.09
N LYS A 56 3.18 -17.29 -11.91
CA LYS A 56 3.53 -18.19 -10.80
C LYS A 56 2.32 -18.66 -9.98
N VAL A 57 1.31 -17.83 -9.83
CA VAL A 57 0.19 -18.11 -8.91
C VAL A 57 -1.19 -17.84 -9.54
N ASN A 58 -1.25 -17.71 -10.85
CA ASN A 58 -2.48 -17.44 -11.61
C ASN A 58 -3.25 -16.22 -11.06
N ALA A 59 -2.52 -15.18 -10.65
CA ALA A 59 -3.09 -13.87 -10.38
C ALA A 59 -3.51 -13.19 -11.69
N LYS A 60 -4.32 -12.13 -11.64
CA LYS A 60 -4.76 -11.43 -12.85
C LYS A 60 -4.72 -9.92 -12.64
N LYS A 61 -4.06 -9.19 -13.54
CA LYS A 61 -4.18 -7.74 -13.59
C LYS A 61 -5.60 -7.37 -14.04
N VAL A 62 -6.37 -6.83 -13.12
CA VAL A 62 -7.78 -6.45 -13.34
C VAL A 62 -7.93 -4.96 -13.59
N MET A 63 -6.96 -4.15 -13.15
CA MET A 63 -7.09 -2.71 -13.19
C MET A 63 -5.73 -2.02 -13.30
N THR A 64 -5.70 -0.95 -14.08
CA THR A 64 -4.64 0.06 -14.05
C THR A 64 -5.28 1.39 -13.66
N ILE A 65 -4.73 2.05 -12.63
CA ILE A 65 -5.13 3.39 -12.21
C ILE A 65 -3.99 4.33 -12.53
N THR A 66 -4.21 5.21 -13.50
CA THR A 66 -3.26 6.27 -13.84
C THR A 66 -3.67 7.55 -13.14
N VAL A 67 -2.74 8.11 -12.39
CA VAL A 67 -2.95 9.38 -11.67
C VAL A 67 -2.29 10.50 -12.47
N ALA A 68 -3.08 11.43 -12.93
CA ALA A 68 -2.61 12.64 -13.61
C ALA A 68 -1.89 13.60 -12.64
N ALA A 69 -1.14 14.56 -13.17
CA ALA A 69 -0.39 15.52 -12.37
C ALA A 69 -1.26 16.37 -11.42
N ASP A 70 -2.51 16.61 -11.76
CA ASP A 70 -3.50 17.28 -10.93
C ASP A 70 -4.19 16.35 -9.92
N GLY A 71 -3.84 15.06 -9.93
CA GLY A 71 -4.44 14.03 -9.09
C GLY A 71 -5.76 13.46 -9.59
N THR A 72 -6.14 13.75 -10.83
CA THR A 72 -7.26 13.08 -11.51
C THR A 72 -6.94 11.61 -11.75
N LEU A 73 -7.93 10.73 -11.57
CA LEU A 73 -7.75 9.28 -11.69
C LEU A 73 -8.37 8.78 -13.01
N ASP A 74 -7.56 8.23 -13.91
CA ASP A 74 -7.99 7.42 -15.05
C ASP A 74 -7.95 5.95 -14.67
N VAL A 75 -9.08 5.26 -14.81
CA VAL A 75 -9.23 3.86 -14.39
C VAL A 75 -9.55 2.99 -15.58
N GLN A 76 -8.65 2.09 -15.91
CA GLN A 76 -8.81 1.09 -16.97
C GLN A 76 -8.98 -0.29 -16.35
N GLY A 77 -10.04 -1.00 -16.74
CA GLY A 77 -10.39 -2.31 -16.20
C GLY A 77 -11.41 -2.26 -15.05
N SER A 78 -11.75 -3.43 -14.53
CA SER A 78 -12.73 -3.58 -13.46
C SER A 78 -12.54 -4.90 -12.70
N PHE A 79 -13.13 -5.00 -11.51
CA PHE A 79 -13.16 -6.27 -10.78
C PHE A 79 -14.15 -7.27 -11.39
N SER A 80 -13.72 -8.54 -11.42
CA SER A 80 -14.60 -9.67 -11.71
C SER A 80 -14.64 -10.60 -10.50
N LYS A 81 -15.83 -11.14 -10.18
CA LYS A 81 -16.04 -12.11 -9.08
C LYS A 81 -15.25 -13.41 -9.27
N GLN A 82 -14.90 -13.75 -10.50
CA GLN A 82 -14.14 -14.96 -10.83
C GLN A 82 -12.65 -14.81 -10.48
N VAL A 83 -12.12 -13.58 -10.43
CA VAL A 83 -10.71 -13.35 -10.15
C VAL A 83 -10.45 -13.42 -8.65
N LYS A 84 -9.75 -14.47 -8.22
CA LYS A 84 -9.42 -14.72 -6.81
C LYS A 84 -8.19 -13.95 -6.31
N LYS A 85 -7.28 -13.61 -7.21
CA LYS A 85 -6.02 -12.89 -6.91
C LYS A 85 -5.92 -11.66 -7.83
N PRO A 86 -6.73 -10.61 -7.61
CA PRO A 86 -6.72 -9.42 -8.45
C PRO A 86 -5.47 -8.57 -8.20
N LEU A 87 -4.86 -8.07 -9.27
CA LEU A 87 -3.73 -7.16 -9.24
C LEU A 87 -4.17 -5.80 -9.77
N ILE A 88 -3.72 -4.73 -9.11
CA ILE A 88 -3.98 -3.35 -9.50
C ILE A 88 -2.65 -2.65 -9.70
N GLN A 89 -2.42 -2.12 -10.87
CA GLN A 89 -1.26 -1.32 -11.19
C GLN A 89 -1.55 0.16 -10.98
N ILE A 90 -0.71 0.86 -10.22
CA ILE A 90 -0.80 2.31 -10.02
C ILE A 90 0.33 2.97 -10.79
N ASN A 91 0.00 3.99 -11.58
CA ASN A 91 0.95 4.73 -12.39
C ASN A 91 0.74 6.24 -12.18
N PHE A 92 1.83 6.97 -11.88
CA PHE A 92 1.82 8.43 -11.78
C PHE A 92 2.34 9.03 -13.08
N THR A 93 1.58 9.93 -13.72
CA THR A 93 2.03 10.61 -14.95
C THR A 93 3.16 11.60 -14.64
N ASN A 94 3.05 12.36 -13.54
CA ASN A 94 4.17 13.10 -12.98
C ASN A 94 4.94 12.18 -12.01
N ASN A 95 5.81 11.36 -12.56
CA ASN A 95 6.57 10.36 -11.82
C ASN A 95 7.75 10.94 -11.01
N GLU A 96 8.02 12.24 -11.12
CA GLU A 96 9.00 13.00 -10.33
C GLU A 96 8.35 13.85 -9.23
N ALA A 97 7.04 13.73 -9.04
CA ALA A 97 6.36 14.39 -7.93
C ALA A 97 6.92 13.92 -6.57
N SER A 98 6.94 14.82 -5.59
CA SER A 98 7.37 14.49 -4.22
C SER A 98 6.51 13.38 -3.63
N THR A 99 7.07 12.62 -2.68
CA THR A 99 6.32 11.57 -1.97
C THR A 99 5.11 12.13 -1.23
N THR A 100 5.15 13.39 -0.78
CA THR A 100 4.00 14.09 -0.18
C THR A 100 2.86 14.27 -1.19
N THR A 101 3.16 14.69 -2.41
CA THR A 101 2.17 14.78 -3.50
C THR A 101 1.62 13.39 -3.85
N GLN A 102 2.49 12.40 -4.01
CA GLN A 102 2.08 11.02 -4.28
C GLN A 102 1.23 10.44 -3.14
N THR A 103 1.45 10.85 -1.88
CA THR A 103 0.60 10.48 -0.73
C THR A 103 -0.84 10.95 -0.92
N GLN A 104 -1.06 12.17 -1.38
CA GLN A 104 -2.40 12.68 -1.66
C GLN A 104 -3.08 11.87 -2.78
N TRP A 105 -2.34 11.52 -3.81
CA TRP A 105 -2.83 10.71 -4.93
C TRP A 105 -3.18 9.28 -4.49
N LEU A 106 -2.31 8.62 -3.73
CA LEU A 106 -2.57 7.28 -3.20
C LEU A 106 -3.78 7.26 -2.27
N THR A 107 -3.99 8.32 -1.51
CA THR A 107 -5.19 8.46 -0.67
C THR A 107 -6.45 8.46 -1.53
N LYS A 108 -6.49 9.25 -2.61
CA LYS A 108 -7.62 9.26 -3.56
C LYS A 108 -7.83 7.87 -4.21
N VAL A 109 -6.74 7.19 -4.59
CA VAL A 109 -6.80 5.82 -5.15
C VAL A 109 -7.44 4.85 -4.16
N LEU A 110 -6.99 4.83 -2.90
CA LEU A 110 -7.54 3.92 -1.88
C LEU A 110 -9.00 4.24 -1.55
N GLN A 111 -9.37 5.52 -1.50
CA GLN A 111 -10.76 5.94 -1.32
C GLN A 111 -11.64 5.54 -2.50
N LEU A 112 -11.16 5.69 -3.74
CA LEU A 112 -11.85 5.21 -4.94
C LEU A 112 -12.09 3.70 -4.88
N LEU A 113 -11.06 2.92 -4.55
CA LEU A 113 -11.16 1.47 -4.43
C LEU A 113 -12.17 1.07 -3.35
N GLN A 114 -12.19 1.76 -2.22
CA GLN A 114 -13.14 1.52 -1.14
C GLN A 114 -14.58 1.89 -1.54
N ASN A 115 -14.78 3.12 -2.01
CA ASN A 115 -16.10 3.70 -2.17
C ASN A 115 -16.81 3.21 -3.44
N LYS A 116 -16.08 3.11 -4.56
CA LYS A 116 -16.65 2.71 -5.85
C LYS A 116 -16.59 1.19 -6.06
N TYR A 117 -15.50 0.55 -5.66
CA TYR A 117 -15.26 -0.87 -5.96
C TYR A 117 -15.46 -1.80 -4.76
N GLY A 118 -15.79 -1.28 -3.58
CA GLY A 118 -16.09 -2.07 -2.39
C GLY A 118 -14.88 -2.80 -1.80
N VAL A 119 -13.66 -2.37 -2.12
CA VAL A 119 -12.43 -2.93 -1.56
C VAL A 119 -12.36 -2.61 -0.07
N THR A 120 -12.42 -3.64 0.77
CA THR A 120 -12.34 -3.50 2.24
C THR A 120 -10.97 -3.89 2.79
N LYS A 121 -10.22 -4.70 2.05
CA LYS A 121 -8.88 -5.20 2.41
C LYS A 121 -7.99 -5.20 1.18
N TYR A 122 -6.70 -4.93 1.34
CA TYR A 122 -5.74 -4.95 0.24
C TYR A 122 -4.33 -5.32 0.72
N ASN A 123 -3.47 -5.70 -0.23
CA ASN A 123 -2.03 -5.85 -0.06
C ASN A 123 -1.31 -4.83 -0.93
N VAL A 124 -0.05 -4.54 -0.61
CA VAL A 124 0.80 -3.63 -1.40
C VAL A 124 2.15 -4.26 -1.67
N VAL A 125 2.65 -4.03 -2.87
CA VAL A 125 4.06 -4.19 -3.27
C VAL A 125 4.51 -2.84 -3.80
N ALA A 126 5.42 -2.17 -3.10
CA ALA A 126 5.92 -0.87 -3.49
C ALA A 126 7.44 -0.90 -3.69
N HIS A 127 7.94 -0.09 -4.61
CA HIS A 127 9.35 0.05 -4.90
C HIS A 127 9.83 1.48 -4.59
N SER A 128 11.03 1.60 -3.98
CA SER A 128 11.74 2.87 -3.80
C SER A 128 10.87 3.96 -3.13
N ALA A 129 10.82 5.17 -3.68
CA ALA A 129 10.01 6.31 -3.22
C ALA A 129 8.53 5.97 -3.01
N GLY A 130 7.98 5.02 -3.79
CA GLY A 130 6.61 4.54 -3.62
C GLY A 130 6.34 3.98 -2.22
N ASN A 131 7.35 3.45 -1.54
CA ASN A 131 7.24 2.99 -0.15
C ASN A 131 7.04 4.16 0.81
N VAL A 132 7.80 5.25 0.64
CA VAL A 132 7.70 6.44 1.50
C VAL A 132 6.35 7.12 1.32
N ALA A 133 5.90 7.31 0.07
CA ALA A 133 4.58 7.84 -0.23
C ALA A 133 3.46 6.96 0.36
N PHE A 134 3.58 5.64 0.23
CA PHE A 134 2.61 4.71 0.78
C PHE A 134 2.61 4.70 2.32
N PHE A 135 3.78 4.74 2.97
CA PHE A 135 3.88 4.86 4.43
C PHE A 135 3.16 6.12 4.93
N GLN A 136 3.43 7.28 4.30
CA GLN A 136 2.73 8.51 4.62
C GLN A 136 1.21 8.40 4.39
N THR A 137 0.78 7.69 3.34
CA THR A 137 -0.65 7.49 3.04
C THR A 137 -1.37 6.77 4.18
N VAL A 138 -0.82 5.68 4.69
CA VAL A 138 -1.48 4.86 5.73
C VAL A 138 -1.31 5.41 7.14
N THR A 139 -0.45 6.42 7.32
CA THR A 139 -0.25 7.11 8.60
C THR A 139 -0.97 8.46 8.70
N GLN A 140 -1.80 8.83 7.71
CA GLN A 140 -2.60 10.05 7.76
C GLN A 140 -3.60 10.03 8.91
N LYS A 141 -3.80 11.18 9.53
CA LYS A 141 -4.83 11.36 10.58
C LYS A 141 -6.21 11.52 9.95
N SER A 142 -7.20 10.85 10.51
CA SER A 142 -8.64 11.06 10.19
C SER A 142 -9.04 10.68 8.75
N VAL A 143 -8.25 9.87 8.05
CA VAL A 143 -8.61 9.33 6.74
C VAL A 143 -9.06 7.88 6.89
N LYS A 144 -10.30 7.59 6.51
CA LYS A 144 -10.80 6.21 6.47
C LYS A 144 -10.34 5.55 5.19
N LEU A 145 -9.54 4.51 5.32
CA LEU A 145 -9.00 3.70 4.22
C LEU A 145 -9.37 2.23 4.38
N PRO A 146 -9.31 1.42 3.31
CA PRO A 146 -9.42 -0.03 3.42
C PRO A 146 -8.33 -0.60 4.35
N THR A 147 -8.52 -1.82 4.84
CA THR A 147 -7.56 -2.46 5.74
C THR A 147 -6.36 -3.00 4.97
N LEU A 148 -5.17 -2.50 5.27
CA LEU A 148 -3.90 -3.06 4.79
C LEU A 148 -3.64 -4.40 5.49
N LYS A 149 -3.39 -5.47 4.71
CA LYS A 149 -3.13 -6.81 5.26
C LYS A 149 -1.66 -7.21 5.18
N LYS A 150 -1.05 -7.04 4.01
CA LYS A 150 0.35 -7.38 3.77
C LYS A 150 1.01 -6.23 3.00
N TYR A 151 2.24 -5.95 3.37
CA TYR A 151 3.05 -4.91 2.74
C TYR A 151 4.41 -5.48 2.37
N VAL A 152 4.75 -5.42 1.09
CA VAL A 152 6.07 -5.76 0.56
C VAL A 152 6.78 -4.46 0.22
N ILE A 153 7.91 -4.25 0.84
CA ILE A 153 8.82 -3.13 0.63
C ILE A 153 9.96 -3.64 -0.25
N LEU A 154 10.20 -3.02 -1.38
CA LEU A 154 11.35 -3.24 -2.23
C LEU A 154 12.17 -1.95 -2.23
N ALA A 155 13.39 -1.98 -1.70
CA ALA A 155 14.31 -0.84 -1.70
C ALA A 155 13.73 0.47 -1.14
N GLY A 156 13.10 0.46 0.02
CA GLY A 156 12.42 1.63 0.59
C GLY A 156 13.39 2.64 1.23
N PRO A 157 13.54 3.88 0.71
CA PRO A 157 14.47 4.88 1.22
C PRO A 157 13.87 5.66 2.39
N PHE A 158 13.69 5.04 3.55
CA PHE A 158 13.02 5.70 4.68
C PHE A 158 13.89 6.74 5.38
N ASN A 159 15.24 6.63 5.27
CA ASN A 159 16.15 7.58 5.88
C ASN A 159 17.27 7.98 4.89
N GLY A 160 16.88 8.54 3.75
CA GLY A 160 17.80 9.11 2.79
C GLY A 160 18.07 8.26 1.55
N VAL A 161 18.59 8.93 0.54
CA VAL A 161 18.99 8.43 -0.79
C VAL A 161 20.40 8.88 -1.08
N VAL A 162 21.25 7.97 -1.54
CA VAL A 162 22.65 8.23 -1.90
C VAL A 162 22.71 9.32 -2.97
N GLY A 163 23.55 10.33 -2.73
CA GLY A 163 23.70 11.48 -3.63
C GLY A 163 22.64 12.58 -3.49
N MET A 164 21.61 12.38 -2.63
CA MET A 164 20.65 13.44 -2.29
C MET A 164 20.86 13.97 -0.87
N ASN A 165 20.68 13.14 0.13
CA ASN A 165 20.83 13.48 1.55
C ASN A 165 21.42 12.32 2.36
N ASP A 166 21.92 11.28 1.71
CA ASP A 166 22.68 10.17 2.29
C ASP A 166 23.94 9.89 1.47
N ALA A 167 24.88 9.18 2.06
CA ALA A 167 26.09 8.69 1.38
C ALA A 167 26.45 7.31 1.93
N ALA A 168 27.09 6.50 1.10
CA ALA A 168 27.59 5.19 1.47
C ALA A 168 28.46 5.26 2.72
N ASN A 169 28.22 4.35 3.68
CA ASN A 169 29.00 4.20 4.92
C ASN A 169 29.00 5.41 5.88
N GLN A 170 28.11 6.38 5.70
CA GLN A 170 28.04 7.59 6.56
C GLN A 170 27.12 7.39 7.77
N ASN A 171 26.07 6.61 7.65
CA ASN A 171 25.12 6.37 8.73
C ASN A 171 25.32 4.97 9.34
N GLN A 172 24.90 4.79 10.58
CA GLN A 172 24.92 3.52 11.27
C GLN A 172 23.55 3.23 11.89
N LEU A 173 23.27 1.96 12.13
CA LEU A 173 22.09 1.55 12.86
C LEU A 173 22.48 1.19 14.30
N LEU A 174 21.79 1.83 15.23
CA LEU A 174 21.85 1.56 16.66
C LEU A 174 20.86 0.42 17.01
N LYS A 175 20.60 0.23 18.30
CA LYS A 175 19.64 -0.75 18.79
C LYS A 175 18.26 -0.58 18.10
N HIS A 176 17.60 -1.68 17.80
CA HIS A 176 16.29 -1.73 17.12
C HIS A 176 16.27 -1.09 15.74
N TYR A 177 17.39 -1.06 15.04
CA TYR A 177 17.55 -0.44 13.72
C TYR A 177 17.32 1.09 13.72
N GLN A 178 17.53 1.75 14.86
CA GLN A 178 17.49 3.20 14.95
C GLN A 178 18.64 3.79 14.15
N PRO A 179 18.40 4.67 13.16
CA PRO A 179 19.49 5.38 12.51
C PRO A 179 20.23 6.28 13.50
N GLN A 180 21.54 6.33 13.44
CA GLN A 180 22.33 7.26 14.24
C GLN A 180 22.08 8.72 13.82
N THR A 181 21.96 8.95 12.52
CA THR A 181 21.64 10.24 11.94
C THR A 181 20.27 10.19 11.27
N TYR A 182 19.39 11.14 11.59
CA TYR A 182 18.10 11.35 10.94
C TYR A 182 18.28 12.39 9.86
N TYR A 183 18.20 11.98 8.60
CA TYR A 183 18.35 12.92 7.50
C TYR A 183 17.14 13.84 7.36
N ALA A 184 17.43 15.10 7.00
CA ALA A 184 16.40 16.12 6.79
C ALA A 184 15.59 15.87 5.52
N ALA A 185 14.43 16.55 5.44
CA ALA A 185 13.61 16.56 4.23
C ALA A 185 14.38 17.21 3.05
N ASN A 186 14.02 16.77 1.85
CA ASN A 186 14.44 17.39 0.59
C ASN A 186 13.22 17.59 -0.32
N ASN A 187 13.44 17.97 -1.58
CA ASN A 187 12.37 18.26 -2.54
C ASN A 187 11.48 17.04 -2.84
N TYR A 188 11.95 15.82 -2.62
CA TYR A 188 11.28 14.58 -2.98
C TYR A 188 10.76 13.81 -1.77
N TYR A 189 11.48 13.85 -0.63
CA TYR A 189 11.24 13.02 0.54
C TYR A 189 11.05 13.84 1.81
N PRO A 190 10.19 13.39 2.73
CA PRO A 190 10.14 13.93 4.08
C PRO A 190 11.43 13.61 4.82
N GLY A 191 11.74 14.37 5.87
CA GLY A 191 12.80 13.99 6.79
C GLY A 191 12.39 12.77 7.63
N TYR A 192 13.39 12.03 8.11
CA TYR A 192 13.13 10.83 8.91
C TYR A 192 12.34 11.13 10.19
N GLN A 193 12.61 12.25 10.85
CA GLN A 193 11.86 12.68 12.04
C GLN A 193 10.37 12.85 11.72
N GLN A 194 10.01 13.41 10.56
CA GLN A 194 8.61 13.56 10.14
C GLN A 194 7.92 12.21 9.95
N LEU A 195 8.62 11.19 9.44
CA LEU A 195 8.09 9.83 9.37
C LEU A 195 7.92 9.22 10.76
N LEU A 196 8.86 9.46 11.67
CA LEU A 196 8.81 8.97 13.04
C LEU A 196 7.63 9.57 13.81
N ASP A 197 7.36 10.86 13.66
CA ASP A 197 6.26 11.58 14.33
C ASP A 197 4.88 11.01 13.95
N VAL A 198 4.75 10.46 12.74
CA VAL A 198 3.49 9.87 12.27
C VAL A 198 3.42 8.35 12.41
N SER A 199 4.53 7.70 12.71
CA SER A 199 4.69 6.24 12.68
C SER A 199 3.71 5.49 13.60
N GLN A 200 3.34 6.09 14.73
CA GLN A 200 2.38 5.54 15.69
C GLN A 200 0.97 5.32 15.07
N ARG A 201 0.68 5.95 13.95
CA ARG A 201 -0.58 5.81 13.21
C ARG A 201 -0.55 4.71 12.16
N PHE A 202 0.61 4.08 11.94
CA PHE A 202 0.71 2.95 11.02
C PHE A 202 -0.25 1.82 11.46
N PRO A 203 -0.99 1.18 10.53
CA PRO A 203 -1.96 0.14 10.88
C PRO A 203 -1.31 -1.03 11.63
N LYS A 204 -1.93 -1.45 12.74
CA LYS A 204 -1.48 -2.60 13.54
C LYS A 204 -1.72 -3.93 12.80
N HIS A 205 -0.93 -4.95 13.13
CA HIS A 205 -1.07 -6.32 12.63
C HIS A 205 -0.90 -6.47 11.11
N VAL A 206 -0.21 -5.54 10.47
CA VAL A 206 0.21 -5.65 9.07
C VAL A 206 1.43 -6.56 9.01
N LYS A 207 1.37 -7.62 8.20
CA LYS A 207 2.55 -8.44 7.90
C LYS A 207 3.42 -7.70 6.88
N ILE A 208 4.70 -7.51 7.19
CA ILE A 208 5.62 -6.72 6.36
C ILE A 208 6.79 -7.60 5.91
N LEU A 209 7.10 -7.56 4.63
CA LEU A 209 8.31 -8.12 4.05
C LEU A 209 9.14 -6.97 3.48
N ASN A 210 10.27 -6.67 4.13
CA ASN A 210 11.22 -5.67 3.67
C ASN A 210 12.37 -6.37 2.92
N ILE A 211 12.43 -6.18 1.61
CA ILE A 211 13.48 -6.71 0.74
C ILE A 211 14.41 -5.56 0.38
N TYR A 212 15.67 -5.68 0.75
CA TYR A 212 16.68 -4.66 0.56
C TYR A 212 17.92 -5.20 -0.17
N GLY A 213 18.65 -4.32 -0.84
CA GLY A 213 19.77 -4.67 -1.68
C GLY A 213 21.13 -4.40 -1.05
N ASP A 214 22.12 -5.16 -1.54
CA ASP A 214 23.53 -4.91 -1.24
C ASP A 214 24.35 -5.32 -2.48
N LEU A 215 24.97 -4.36 -3.13
CA LEU A 215 25.82 -4.62 -4.30
C LEU A 215 27.04 -5.51 -3.95
N ASN A 216 27.38 -5.59 -2.67
CA ASN A 216 28.55 -6.32 -2.16
C ASN A 216 29.88 -5.74 -2.70
N ASP A 217 29.91 -4.42 -2.90
CA ASP A 217 31.05 -3.65 -3.41
C ASP A 217 31.70 -2.79 -2.31
N GLY A 218 31.32 -2.99 -1.05
CA GLY A 218 31.81 -2.25 0.12
C GLY A 218 31.01 -0.97 0.42
N THR A 219 30.03 -0.58 -0.40
CA THR A 219 29.17 0.60 -0.16
C THR A 219 28.05 0.32 0.84
N HIS A 220 27.73 -0.94 1.12
CA HIS A 220 26.58 -1.34 1.92
C HIS A 220 25.28 -0.70 1.44
N SER A 221 25.05 -0.74 0.11
CA SER A 221 23.90 -0.15 -0.56
C SER A 221 23.49 -0.98 -1.78
N ASP A 222 22.31 -0.71 -2.32
CA ASP A 222 21.87 -1.19 -3.63
C ASP A 222 22.29 -0.26 -4.79
N GLY A 223 23.17 0.71 -4.49
CA GLY A 223 23.67 1.75 -5.39
C GLY A 223 22.91 3.07 -5.31
N LEU A 224 21.67 3.10 -4.80
CA LEU A 224 20.87 4.30 -4.59
C LEU A 224 20.37 4.46 -3.15
N VAL A 225 20.14 3.36 -2.45
CA VAL A 225 19.67 3.39 -1.06
C VAL A 225 20.63 2.57 -0.21
N THR A 226 21.06 3.13 0.92
CA THR A 226 21.91 2.43 1.86
C THR A 226 21.10 1.38 2.65
N ILE A 227 21.73 0.29 3.06
CA ILE A 227 21.11 -0.73 3.92
C ILE A 227 20.56 -0.09 5.20
N GLN A 228 21.21 0.94 5.72
CA GLN A 228 20.78 1.67 6.90
C GLN A 228 19.46 2.41 6.65
N SER A 229 19.33 3.04 5.49
CA SER A 229 18.08 3.69 5.09
C SER A 229 16.94 2.69 4.89
N GLU A 230 17.20 1.55 4.20
CA GLU A 230 16.19 0.52 3.94
C GLU A 230 15.73 -0.20 5.21
N LEU A 231 16.64 -0.41 6.18
CA LEU A 231 16.32 -1.08 7.45
C LEU A 231 15.71 -0.14 8.50
N SER A 232 15.79 1.18 8.32
CA SER A 232 15.28 2.15 9.29
C SER A 232 13.75 2.09 9.47
N ILE A 233 13.01 1.49 8.54
CA ILE A 233 11.57 1.19 8.70
C ILE A 233 11.29 0.35 9.97
N ASN A 234 12.24 -0.50 10.37
CA ASN A 234 12.08 -1.32 11.57
C ASN A 234 11.97 -0.44 12.83
N TYR A 235 12.75 0.66 12.91
CA TYR A 235 12.66 1.58 14.04
C TYR A 235 11.38 2.44 14.00
N LEU A 236 10.94 2.87 12.81
CA LEU A 236 9.66 3.58 12.66
C LEU A 236 8.50 2.77 13.24
N LEU A 237 8.57 1.42 13.14
CA LEU A 237 7.48 0.53 13.54
C LEU A 237 7.76 -0.26 14.83
N TYR A 238 8.92 -0.07 15.45
CA TYR A 238 9.44 -0.88 16.55
C TYR A 238 8.48 -1.06 17.74
N LYS A 239 7.71 -0.04 18.09
CA LYS A 239 6.83 -0.09 19.28
C LYS A 239 5.41 -0.55 19.00
N HIS A 240 5.00 -0.76 17.75
CA HIS A 240 3.60 -1.07 17.46
C HIS A 240 3.36 -2.01 16.28
N ASN A 241 4.40 -2.42 15.57
CA ASN A 241 4.31 -3.49 14.58
C ASN A 241 5.62 -4.31 14.59
N ASP A 242 5.56 -5.52 15.11
CA ASP A 242 6.68 -6.47 15.22
C ASP A 242 6.73 -7.50 14.08
N GLN A 243 5.82 -7.42 13.11
CA GLN A 243 5.68 -8.40 12.04
C GLN A 243 6.48 -8.02 10.78
N ILE A 244 7.71 -7.53 10.96
CA ILE A 244 8.61 -7.20 9.85
C ILE A 244 9.63 -8.31 9.65
N LYS A 245 9.64 -8.88 8.44
CA LYS A 245 10.69 -9.79 7.98
C LYS A 245 11.62 -9.06 7.02
N ASN A 246 12.89 -8.95 7.38
CA ASN A 246 13.92 -8.38 6.53
C ASN A 246 14.58 -9.47 5.68
N VAL A 247 14.80 -9.19 4.39
CA VAL A 247 15.47 -10.09 3.43
C VAL A 247 16.49 -9.33 2.63
N LYS A 248 17.77 -9.64 2.83
CA LYS A 248 18.90 -9.10 2.07
C LYS A 248 19.02 -9.79 0.71
N MET A 249 19.23 -9.01 -0.33
CA MET A 249 19.51 -9.47 -1.68
C MET A 249 20.91 -9.01 -2.09
N VAL A 250 21.88 -9.92 -1.96
CA VAL A 250 23.29 -9.65 -2.27
C VAL A 250 23.50 -9.66 -3.79
N GLY A 251 24.27 -8.70 -4.29
CA GLY A 251 24.64 -8.54 -5.70
C GLY A 251 23.50 -7.99 -6.57
N LEU A 252 22.43 -7.42 -5.97
CA LEU A 252 21.35 -6.79 -6.71
C LEU A 252 21.34 -5.27 -6.50
N SER A 253 21.31 -4.55 -7.61
CA SER A 253 21.13 -3.10 -7.64
C SER A 253 19.68 -2.70 -7.36
N HIS A 254 19.47 -1.41 -7.07
CA HIS A 254 18.17 -0.80 -6.82
C HIS A 254 17.11 -1.17 -7.88
N THR A 255 17.49 -1.09 -9.15
CA THR A 255 16.60 -1.43 -10.27
C THR A 255 16.37 -2.95 -10.38
N GLU A 256 17.37 -3.77 -10.09
CA GLU A 256 17.22 -5.22 -10.17
C GLU A 256 16.30 -5.77 -9.09
N LEU A 257 16.13 -5.09 -7.96
CA LEU A 257 15.21 -5.52 -6.92
C LEU A 257 13.75 -5.61 -7.38
N HIS A 258 13.32 -4.84 -8.37
CA HIS A 258 11.98 -5.00 -8.94
C HIS A 258 11.92 -5.83 -10.24
N LYS A 259 13.07 -6.36 -10.70
CA LYS A 259 13.16 -7.20 -11.92
C LYS A 259 13.53 -8.66 -11.64
N SER A 260 14.21 -8.92 -10.52
CA SER A 260 14.81 -10.21 -10.20
C SER A 260 13.80 -11.31 -9.96
N ALA A 261 13.99 -12.46 -10.62
CA ALA A 261 13.20 -13.66 -10.39
C ALA A 261 13.32 -14.18 -8.94
N LYS A 262 14.49 -13.99 -8.28
CA LYS A 262 14.71 -14.36 -6.88
C LYS A 262 13.86 -13.49 -5.93
N VAL A 263 13.76 -12.19 -6.21
CA VAL A 263 12.90 -11.26 -5.47
C VAL A 263 11.43 -11.63 -5.69
N ASN A 264 11.03 -11.90 -6.94
CA ASN A 264 9.68 -12.31 -7.28
C ASN A 264 9.23 -13.57 -6.51
N GLN A 265 10.09 -14.57 -6.36
CA GLN A 265 9.81 -15.75 -5.56
C GLN A 265 9.47 -15.41 -4.09
N LYS A 266 10.23 -14.48 -3.49
CA LYS A 266 10.08 -14.14 -2.07
C LYS A 266 8.78 -13.37 -1.80
N TRP A 267 8.51 -12.32 -2.57
CA TRP A 267 7.32 -11.52 -2.33
C TRP A 267 6.03 -12.26 -2.74
N ILE A 268 6.05 -13.06 -3.80
CA ILE A 268 4.90 -13.89 -4.21
C ILE A 268 4.54 -14.88 -3.09
N LYS A 269 5.53 -15.64 -2.59
CA LYS A 269 5.33 -16.57 -1.45
C LYS A 269 4.82 -15.87 -0.19
N PHE A 270 5.17 -14.59 0.00
CA PHE A 270 4.71 -13.82 1.15
C PHE A 270 3.25 -13.36 0.99
N ILE A 271 2.86 -12.96 -0.20
CA ILE A 271 1.49 -12.46 -0.45
C ILE A 271 0.49 -13.62 -0.48
N TRP A 272 0.83 -14.74 -1.06
CA TRP A 272 -0.03 -15.94 -1.18
C TRP A 272 0.58 -17.15 -0.51
#